data_b85a5a3971130b1200a2e826ce1f7d14
#
_entry.id   b85a5a3971130b1200a2e826ce1f7d14
#
_cell.length_a   1.000
_cell.length_b   1.000
_cell.length_c   1.000
_cell.angle_alpha   90.00
_cell.angle_beta   90.00
_cell.angle_gamma   90.00
#
_symmetry.space_group_name_H-M   'P 1'
#
loop_
_entity.id
_entity.type
_entity.pdbx_description
1 polymer ?
#
loop_
_entity_poly.entity_id
_entity_poly.type
_entity_poly.pdbx_seq_one_letter_code
_entity_poly.pdbx_strand_id
1 'polypeptide(L)'
;AGRGLSVALAEMGDLGGATSSASTKLFHGGLRYLEFFEFGLVKSALKEREVLLKAMPHISWPMRFVLPYSEDMRFDSETPTSRLLTWVMPWMKGRRPAWLIRLGLFMYDHLGGRDILPATETLDLRVGAEGAPLQDRFEMAYEYSDCWVEDSRLVMLNARDAEARGAQILPRCRVTSAQRKGDLWHIETEQGDFTAR
;
A
#
# COMPACT_ATOMS: atom_id res chain seq x y z
N ALA A 1 -21.02 -8.77 -7.51
CA ALA A 1 -21.39 -10.13 -7.87
C ALA A 1 -21.47 -11.05 -6.65
N GLY A 2 -20.43 -11.29 -5.87
CA GLY A 2 -20.41 -12.24 -4.74
C GLY A 2 -21.41 -11.98 -3.59
N ARG A 3 -22.08 -10.82 -3.57
CA ARG A 3 -23.13 -10.47 -2.62
C ARG A 3 -24.54 -10.51 -3.24
N GLY A 4 -24.73 -11.19 -4.38
CA GLY A 4 -26.01 -11.31 -5.06
C GLY A 4 -26.43 -10.10 -5.91
N LEU A 5 -25.57 -9.09 -6.06
CA LEU A 5 -25.83 -7.95 -6.96
C LEU A 5 -25.43 -8.29 -8.39
N SER A 6 -26.24 -7.83 -9.38
CA SER A 6 -25.78 -7.77 -10.77
C SER A 6 -24.79 -6.61 -10.91
N VAL A 7 -23.64 -6.86 -11.54
CA VAL A 7 -22.55 -5.91 -11.65
C VAL A 7 -22.03 -5.89 -13.09
N ALA A 8 -21.81 -4.70 -13.62
CA ALA A 8 -21.02 -4.50 -14.83
C ALA A 8 -19.83 -3.59 -14.51
N LEU A 9 -18.66 -3.91 -15.06
CA LEU A 9 -17.45 -3.12 -14.99
C LEU A 9 -17.02 -2.77 -16.41
N ALA A 10 -17.00 -1.49 -16.74
CA ALA A 10 -16.47 -0.99 -17.99
C ALA A 10 -15.10 -0.31 -17.74
N GLU A 11 -14.09 -0.73 -18.50
CA GLU A 11 -12.75 -0.17 -18.49
C GLU A 11 -12.39 0.30 -19.89
N MET A 12 -11.95 1.56 -20.02
CA MET A 12 -11.67 2.16 -21.34
C MET A 12 -10.44 1.56 -22.04
N GLY A 13 -9.52 1.00 -21.27
CA GLY A 13 -8.32 0.35 -21.78
C GLY A 13 -8.27 -1.13 -21.42
N ASP A 14 -7.08 -1.66 -21.34
CA ASP A 14 -6.85 -3.00 -20.80
C ASP A 14 -6.91 -2.99 -19.26
N LEU A 15 -7.42 -4.07 -18.68
CA LEU A 15 -7.47 -4.23 -17.23
C LEU A 15 -6.06 -4.12 -16.63
N GLY A 16 -5.92 -3.28 -15.61
CA GLY A 16 -4.62 -3.03 -14.96
C GLY A 16 -3.61 -2.24 -15.79
N GLY A 17 -4.02 -1.66 -16.93
CA GLY A 17 -3.15 -0.95 -17.86
C GLY A 17 -2.62 0.41 -17.37
N ALA A 18 -3.18 0.96 -16.28
CA ALA A 18 -2.77 2.25 -15.71
C ALA A 18 -1.84 2.05 -14.49
N THR A 19 -2.28 2.50 -13.31
CA THR A 19 -1.48 2.50 -12.08
C THR A 19 -0.94 1.12 -11.70
N SER A 20 -1.75 0.06 -11.84
CA SER A 20 -1.34 -1.31 -11.48
C SER A 20 -0.20 -1.87 -12.34
N SER A 21 0.02 -1.32 -13.54
CA SER A 21 1.18 -1.67 -14.37
C SER A 21 2.41 -0.80 -14.10
N ALA A 22 2.23 0.36 -13.47
CA ALA A 22 3.26 1.37 -13.23
C ALA A 22 3.60 1.57 -11.73
N SER A 23 3.00 0.81 -10.84
CA SER A 23 3.21 0.90 -9.40
C SER A 23 4.54 0.30 -8.96
N THR A 24 4.89 0.49 -7.68
CA THR A 24 6.06 -0.13 -7.04
C THR A 24 5.89 -1.64 -6.78
N LYS A 25 4.76 -2.22 -7.16
CA LYS A 25 4.45 -3.64 -6.96
C LYS A 25 4.40 -4.05 -5.48
N LEU A 26 3.89 -3.17 -4.62
CA LEU A 26 3.85 -3.40 -3.18
C LEU A 26 2.42 -3.28 -2.65
N PHE A 27 2.05 -4.19 -1.76
CA PHE A 27 0.98 -3.92 -0.80
C PHE A 27 1.57 -3.87 0.61
N HIS A 28 1.27 -2.78 1.30
CA HIS A 28 1.97 -2.40 2.52
C HIS A 28 1.04 -1.69 3.51
N GLY A 29 1.47 -1.60 4.75
CA GLY A 29 0.71 -0.94 5.81
C GLY A 29 0.77 0.59 5.80
N GLY A 30 1.62 1.19 4.94
CA GLY A 30 1.74 2.63 4.86
C GLY A 30 2.45 3.25 6.07
N LEU A 31 3.67 2.81 6.37
CA LEU A 31 4.49 3.27 7.52
C LEU A 31 4.50 4.80 7.68
N ARG A 32 4.55 5.55 6.58
CA ARG A 32 4.58 7.01 6.59
C ARG A 32 3.33 7.64 7.22
N TYR A 33 2.16 6.98 7.15
CA TYR A 33 0.92 7.52 7.72
C TYR A 33 0.94 7.56 9.25
N LEU A 34 1.85 6.87 9.92
CA LEU A 34 2.06 7.01 11.37
C LEU A 34 2.51 8.42 11.76
N GLU A 35 3.23 9.13 10.88
CA GLU A 35 3.62 10.53 11.09
C GLU A 35 2.43 11.49 11.08
N PHE A 36 1.30 11.08 10.52
CA PHE A 36 0.05 11.83 10.46
C PHE A 36 -0.97 11.34 11.51
N PHE A 37 -0.57 10.43 12.39
CA PHE A 37 -1.42 9.81 13.42
C PHE A 37 -2.60 9.00 12.86
N GLU A 38 -2.51 8.56 11.62
CA GLU A 38 -3.53 7.73 10.95
C GLU A 38 -3.44 6.25 11.37
N PHE A 39 -3.44 6.00 12.69
CA PHE A 39 -3.26 4.66 13.24
C PHE A 39 -4.35 3.68 12.82
N GLY A 40 -5.59 4.16 12.64
CA GLY A 40 -6.71 3.35 12.19
C GLY A 40 -6.52 2.83 10.77
N LEU A 41 -6.06 3.71 9.86
CA LEU A 41 -5.73 3.37 8.47
C LEU A 41 -4.60 2.35 8.43
N VAL A 42 -3.49 2.62 9.13
CA VAL A 42 -2.33 1.72 9.17
C VAL A 42 -2.73 0.35 9.73
N LYS A 43 -3.49 0.31 10.82
CA LYS A 43 -3.98 -0.95 11.42
C LYS A 43 -4.80 -1.77 10.43
N SER A 44 -5.72 -1.14 9.71
CA SER A 44 -6.57 -1.83 8.73
C SER A 44 -5.75 -2.35 7.56
N ALA A 45 -4.83 -1.53 7.04
CA ALA A 45 -3.94 -1.92 5.93
C ALA A 45 -3.00 -3.08 6.30
N LEU A 46 -2.45 -3.06 7.52
CA LEU A 46 -1.58 -4.15 8.02
C LEU A 46 -2.34 -5.47 8.18
N LYS A 47 -3.59 -5.44 8.66
CA LYS A 47 -4.43 -6.64 8.74
C LYS A 47 -4.74 -7.18 7.35
N GLU A 48 -5.14 -6.32 6.43
CA GLU A 48 -5.45 -6.71 5.07
C GLU A 48 -4.23 -7.25 4.34
N ARG A 49 -3.05 -6.73 4.60
CA ARG A 49 -1.78 -7.24 4.08
C ARG A 49 -1.57 -8.73 4.39
N GLU A 50 -1.82 -9.15 5.62
CA GLU A 50 -1.70 -10.55 6.03
C GLU A 50 -2.78 -11.44 5.37
N VAL A 51 -4.00 -10.92 5.25
CA VAL A 51 -5.11 -11.61 4.56
C VAL A 51 -4.78 -11.83 3.10
N LEU A 52 -4.31 -10.79 2.40
CA LEU A 52 -3.95 -10.87 0.99
C LEU A 52 -2.76 -11.80 0.75
N LEU A 53 -1.74 -11.75 1.61
CA LEU A 53 -0.59 -12.64 1.50
C LEU A 53 -0.99 -14.12 1.63
N LYS A 54 -1.93 -14.44 2.56
CA LYS A 54 -2.51 -15.78 2.70
C LYS A 54 -3.35 -16.20 1.48
N ALA A 55 -4.13 -15.26 0.94
CA ALA A 55 -5.05 -15.53 -0.16
C ALA A 55 -4.36 -15.67 -1.52
N MET A 56 -3.21 -15.04 -1.72
CA MET A 56 -2.56 -14.90 -3.02
C MET A 56 -1.09 -15.34 -3.02
N PRO A 57 -0.72 -16.51 -2.47
CA PRO A 57 0.68 -16.92 -2.35
C PRO A 57 1.37 -17.18 -3.72
N HIS A 58 0.59 -17.26 -4.80
CA HIS A 58 1.07 -17.48 -6.16
C HIS A 58 1.42 -16.21 -6.93
N ILE A 59 1.09 -15.04 -6.39
CA ILE A 59 1.37 -13.72 -6.99
C ILE A 59 1.88 -12.70 -5.98
N SER A 60 2.08 -13.09 -4.74
CA SER A 60 2.58 -12.22 -3.69
C SER A 60 3.47 -12.97 -2.71
N TRP A 61 4.48 -12.29 -2.19
CA TRP A 61 5.41 -12.85 -1.22
C TRP A 61 6.00 -11.79 -0.30
N PRO A 62 6.48 -12.18 0.89
CA PRO A 62 7.17 -11.29 1.80
C PRO A 62 8.38 -10.63 1.14
N MET A 63 8.58 -9.35 1.44
CA MET A 63 9.76 -8.59 1.03
C MET A 63 10.31 -7.84 2.23
N ARG A 64 11.64 -7.91 2.40
CA ARG A 64 12.35 -7.17 3.45
C ARG A 64 12.86 -5.85 2.89
N PHE A 65 12.69 -4.79 3.67
CA PHE A 65 13.11 -3.43 3.34
C PHE A 65 14.15 -2.98 4.33
N VAL A 66 15.27 -2.51 3.82
CA VAL A 66 16.33 -1.93 4.62
C VAL A 66 16.22 -0.42 4.56
N LEU A 67 16.03 0.22 5.70
CA LEU A 67 15.99 1.66 5.88
C LEU A 67 17.31 2.12 6.53
N PRO A 68 18.32 2.55 5.73
CA PRO A 68 19.57 3.06 6.30
C PRO A 68 19.29 4.30 7.14
N TYR A 69 19.92 4.38 8.31
CA TYR A 69 19.80 5.53 9.20
C TYR A 69 21.02 6.42 9.09
N SER A 70 20.79 7.73 9.08
CA SER A 70 21.81 8.76 9.23
C SER A 70 21.32 9.81 10.22
N GLU A 71 22.20 10.34 11.04
CA GLU A 71 21.88 11.41 12.00
C GLU A 71 21.37 12.69 11.33
N ASP A 72 21.67 12.86 10.05
CA ASP A 72 21.20 13.99 9.24
C ASP A 72 19.79 13.83 8.68
N MET A 73 19.15 12.68 8.90
CA MET A 73 17.78 12.45 8.44
C MET A 73 16.83 13.47 9.02
N ARG A 74 16.02 14.09 8.15
CA ARG A 74 15.00 15.08 8.52
C ARG A 74 13.63 14.63 8.06
N PHE A 75 12.62 15.27 8.61
CA PHE A 75 11.27 15.14 8.08
C PHE A 75 11.19 15.83 6.71
N ASP A 76 10.63 15.13 5.72
CA ASP A 76 10.52 15.65 4.35
C ASP A 76 9.44 16.73 4.21
N SER A 77 8.54 16.80 5.19
CA SER A 77 7.41 17.72 5.21
C SER A 77 7.00 18.05 6.64
N GLU A 78 6.23 19.12 6.81
CA GLU A 78 5.58 19.42 8.08
C GLU A 78 4.46 18.43 8.36
N THR A 79 4.77 17.39 9.14
CA THR A 79 3.78 16.43 9.64
C THR A 79 3.35 16.79 11.07
N PRO A 80 2.20 16.30 11.56
CA PRO A 80 1.82 16.48 12.97
C PRO A 80 2.90 16.00 13.93
N THR A 81 3.56 14.88 13.61
CA THR A 81 4.68 14.36 14.40
C THR A 81 5.88 15.30 14.40
N SER A 82 6.25 15.87 13.24
CA SER A 82 7.38 16.81 13.16
C SER A 82 7.11 18.10 13.94
N ARG A 83 5.86 18.61 13.89
CA ARG A 83 5.43 19.80 14.66
C ARG A 83 5.48 19.53 16.15
N LEU A 84 4.92 18.40 16.59
CA LEU A 84 4.97 18.00 18.01
C LEU A 84 6.41 17.86 18.48
N LEU A 85 7.26 17.20 17.72
CA LEU A 85 8.68 17.00 18.06
C LEU A 85 9.44 18.32 18.13
N THR A 86 9.19 19.24 17.19
CA THR A 86 9.81 20.56 17.19
C THR A 86 9.37 21.39 18.39
N TRP A 87 8.12 21.26 18.82
CA TRP A 87 7.61 21.94 20.01
C TRP A 87 8.21 21.39 21.30
N VAL A 88 8.30 20.04 21.44
CA VAL A 88 8.82 19.37 22.65
C VAL A 88 10.35 19.41 22.70
N MET A 89 11.02 19.30 21.56
CA MET A 89 12.48 19.21 21.42
C MET A 89 13.01 20.19 20.35
N PRO A 90 12.95 21.49 20.58
CA PRO A 90 13.30 22.50 19.57
C PRO A 90 14.77 22.43 19.12
N TRP A 91 15.66 21.86 19.96
CA TRP A 91 17.08 21.65 19.61
C TRP A 91 17.29 20.61 18.52
N MET A 92 16.33 19.72 18.25
CA MET A 92 16.40 18.71 17.20
C MET A 92 16.34 19.28 15.78
N LYS A 93 15.85 20.51 15.61
CA LYS A 93 15.78 21.25 14.32
C LYS A 93 15.19 20.43 13.16
N GLY A 94 14.13 19.66 13.43
CA GLY A 94 13.44 18.81 12.42
C GLY A 94 14.18 17.52 12.04
N ARG A 95 15.21 17.11 12.82
CA ARG A 95 15.86 15.80 12.63
C ARG A 95 14.93 14.68 13.06
N ARG A 96 15.07 13.53 12.38
CA ARG A 96 14.41 12.27 12.77
C ARG A 96 15.32 11.47 13.69
N PRO A 97 15.06 11.43 15.01
CA PRO A 97 15.91 10.64 15.90
C PRO A 97 15.67 9.14 15.69
N ALA A 98 16.73 8.33 15.85
CA ALA A 98 16.68 6.88 15.69
C ALA A 98 15.58 6.20 16.54
N TRP A 99 15.39 6.67 17.79
CA TRP A 99 14.36 6.13 18.67
C TRP A 99 12.94 6.34 18.14
N LEU A 100 12.68 7.46 17.44
CA LEU A 100 11.35 7.74 16.86
C LEU A 100 11.06 6.80 15.68
N ILE A 101 12.06 6.56 14.83
CA ILE A 101 11.95 5.59 13.75
C ILE A 101 11.69 4.20 14.33
N ARG A 102 12.45 3.82 15.37
CA ARG A 102 12.28 2.53 16.05
C ARG A 102 10.91 2.39 16.69
N LEU A 103 10.38 3.45 17.30
CA LEU A 103 9.02 3.48 17.85
C LEU A 103 7.96 3.33 16.75
N GLY A 104 8.12 4.03 15.63
CA GLY A 104 7.23 3.90 14.47
C GLY A 104 7.20 2.47 13.94
N LEU A 105 8.37 1.85 13.78
CA LEU A 105 8.48 0.46 13.33
C LEU A 105 7.93 -0.53 14.35
N PHE A 106 8.15 -0.29 15.66
CA PHE A 106 7.52 -1.09 16.71
C PHE A 106 5.98 -1.04 16.62
N MET A 107 5.43 0.15 16.45
CA MET A 107 3.98 0.28 16.23
C MET A 107 3.52 -0.42 14.94
N TYR A 108 4.30 -0.30 13.87
CA TYR A 108 4.03 -0.97 12.59
C TYR A 108 3.97 -2.49 12.75
N ASP A 109 4.85 -3.08 13.55
CA ASP A 109 4.86 -4.50 13.85
C ASP A 109 3.62 -4.98 14.65
N HIS A 110 3.04 -4.10 15.50
CA HIS A 110 2.03 -4.53 16.49
C HIS A 110 0.61 -4.07 16.19
N LEU A 111 0.41 -2.99 15.40
CA LEU A 111 -0.91 -2.43 15.16
C LEU A 111 -1.86 -3.36 14.39
N GLY A 112 -1.35 -4.11 13.43
CA GLY A 112 -2.16 -4.98 12.55
C GLY A 112 -2.19 -6.45 12.96
N GLY A 113 -1.39 -6.84 13.91
CA GLY A 113 -1.01 -8.24 14.10
C GLY A 113 0.06 -8.66 13.09
N ARG A 114 0.74 -9.77 13.36
CA ARG A 114 1.83 -10.26 12.53
C ARG A 114 1.92 -11.78 12.69
N ASP A 115 1.29 -12.49 11.74
CA ASP A 115 1.22 -13.94 11.76
C ASP A 115 2.31 -14.58 10.88
N ILE A 116 2.60 -13.95 9.73
CA ILE A 116 3.49 -14.51 8.70
C ILE A 116 4.80 -13.75 8.61
N LEU A 117 4.73 -12.41 8.64
CA LEU A 117 5.87 -11.56 8.33
C LEU A 117 6.86 -11.47 9.51
N PRO A 118 8.19 -11.47 9.24
CA PRO A 118 9.19 -11.27 10.28
C PRO A 118 9.10 -9.90 10.95
N ALA A 119 9.57 -9.82 12.19
CA ALA A 119 9.68 -8.58 12.95
C ALA A 119 10.67 -7.61 12.33
N THR A 120 10.54 -6.34 12.72
CA THR A 120 11.54 -5.31 12.48
C THR A 120 12.81 -5.60 13.28
N GLU A 121 13.95 -5.51 12.62
CA GLU A 121 15.27 -5.71 13.20
C GLU A 121 16.14 -4.46 13.01
N THR A 122 17.16 -4.33 13.86
CA THR A 122 18.20 -3.32 13.68
C THR A 122 19.44 -4.01 13.14
N LEU A 123 19.95 -3.51 12.03
CA LEU A 123 21.12 -4.07 11.34
C LEU A 123 22.37 -3.21 11.57
N ASP A 124 23.50 -3.86 11.76
CA ASP A 124 24.83 -3.24 11.66
C ASP A 124 25.33 -3.37 10.22
N LEU A 125 25.29 -2.28 9.47
CA LEU A 125 25.65 -2.24 8.06
C LEU A 125 27.15 -2.39 7.79
N ARG A 126 27.99 -2.26 8.83
CA ARG A 126 29.44 -2.41 8.70
C ARG A 126 29.87 -3.87 8.49
N VAL A 127 29.03 -4.82 8.91
CA VAL A 127 29.33 -6.26 8.87
C VAL A 127 28.30 -7.07 8.08
N GLY A 128 27.11 -6.50 7.86
CA GLY A 128 26.01 -7.18 7.13
C GLY A 128 26.17 -7.08 5.62
N ALA A 129 25.64 -8.07 4.89
CA ALA A 129 25.57 -8.04 3.43
C ALA A 129 24.74 -6.86 2.90
N GLU A 130 23.76 -6.41 3.67
CA GLU A 130 22.87 -5.29 3.38
C GLU A 130 23.61 -3.95 3.29
N GLY A 131 24.76 -3.84 3.96
CA GLY A 131 25.63 -2.66 3.91
C GLY A 131 26.49 -2.59 2.64
N ALA A 132 26.80 -3.72 2.01
CA ALA A 132 27.75 -3.78 0.89
C ALA A 132 27.43 -2.84 -0.29
N PRO A 133 26.17 -2.61 -0.69
CA PRO A 133 25.84 -1.65 -1.74
C PRO A 133 25.73 -0.21 -1.28
N LEU A 134 25.85 0.07 0.02
CA LEU A 134 25.65 1.39 0.61
C LEU A 134 26.98 2.14 0.80
N GLN A 135 26.88 3.45 1.01
CA GLN A 135 28.03 4.27 1.34
C GLN A 135 28.45 4.01 2.80
N ASP A 136 29.74 4.05 3.09
CA ASP A 136 30.33 3.77 4.43
C ASP A 136 29.79 4.67 5.56
N ARG A 137 29.17 5.80 5.23
CA ARG A 137 28.54 6.70 6.21
C ARG A 137 27.31 6.11 6.88
N PHE A 138 26.71 5.07 6.31
CA PHE A 138 25.57 4.36 6.88
C PHE A 138 26.07 3.17 7.68
N GLU A 139 26.12 3.32 9.00
CA GLU A 139 26.60 2.27 9.90
C GLU A 139 25.46 1.39 10.42
N MET A 140 24.22 1.91 10.44
CA MET A 140 23.05 1.24 11.00
C MET A 140 21.85 1.36 10.05
N ALA A 141 21.00 0.35 10.06
CA ALA A 141 19.70 0.37 9.39
C ALA A 141 18.62 -0.29 10.24
N TYR A 142 17.38 -0.04 9.86
CA TYR A 142 16.24 -0.82 10.31
C TYR A 142 15.75 -1.67 9.16
N GLU A 143 15.54 -2.95 9.40
CA GLU A 143 14.92 -3.84 8.46
C GLU A 143 13.49 -4.12 8.88
N TYR A 144 12.53 -4.01 7.96
CA TYR A 144 11.12 -4.27 8.20
C TYR A 144 10.49 -5.04 7.02
N SER A 145 9.29 -5.56 7.23
CA SER A 145 8.63 -6.40 6.24
C SER A 145 7.41 -5.72 5.64
N ASP A 146 7.29 -5.82 4.34
CA ASP A 146 6.06 -5.62 3.59
C ASP A 146 5.90 -6.75 2.56
N CYS A 147 5.05 -6.58 1.55
CA CYS A 147 4.80 -7.61 0.56
C CYS A 147 4.96 -7.06 -0.85
N TRP A 148 5.63 -7.83 -1.67
CA TRP A 148 5.60 -7.64 -3.10
C TRP A 148 4.37 -8.32 -3.71
N VAL A 149 3.84 -7.78 -4.81
CA VAL A 149 2.69 -8.33 -5.52
C VAL A 149 2.77 -8.04 -7.01
N GLU A 150 2.30 -8.97 -7.82
CA GLU A 150 1.96 -8.69 -9.22
C GLU A 150 0.58 -8.02 -9.30
N ASP A 151 0.53 -6.72 -9.04
CA ASP A 151 -0.72 -5.97 -8.90
C ASP A 151 -1.58 -5.94 -10.15
N SER A 152 -1.01 -5.86 -11.36
CA SER A 152 -1.77 -5.98 -12.60
C SER A 152 -2.42 -7.37 -12.72
N ARG A 153 -1.71 -8.43 -12.32
CA ARG A 153 -2.26 -9.79 -12.27
C ARG A 153 -3.37 -9.91 -11.21
N LEU A 154 -3.21 -9.23 -10.07
CA LEU A 154 -4.26 -9.15 -9.05
C LEU A 154 -5.54 -8.53 -9.62
N VAL A 155 -5.45 -7.44 -10.41
CA VAL A 155 -6.60 -6.84 -11.08
C VAL A 155 -7.29 -7.85 -12.01
N MET A 156 -6.50 -8.58 -12.81
CA MET A 156 -7.03 -9.61 -13.72
C MET A 156 -7.73 -10.73 -12.95
N LEU A 157 -7.16 -11.21 -11.86
CA LEU A 157 -7.74 -12.29 -11.06
C LEU A 157 -9.04 -11.85 -10.38
N ASN A 158 -9.10 -10.63 -9.85
CA ASN A 158 -10.32 -10.06 -9.29
C ASN A 158 -11.43 -9.93 -10.33
N ALA A 159 -11.09 -9.48 -11.55
CA ALA A 159 -12.05 -9.39 -12.65
C ALA A 159 -12.56 -10.79 -13.03
N ARG A 160 -11.69 -11.78 -13.14
CA ARG A 160 -12.06 -13.18 -13.42
C ARG A 160 -12.94 -13.81 -12.33
N ASP A 161 -12.64 -13.56 -11.05
CA ASP A 161 -13.49 -14.03 -9.94
C ASP A 161 -14.87 -13.36 -9.99
N ALA A 162 -14.92 -12.06 -10.28
CA ALA A 162 -16.18 -11.35 -10.43
C ALA A 162 -17.01 -11.88 -11.61
N GLU A 163 -16.37 -12.15 -12.77
CA GLU A 163 -17.00 -12.74 -13.95
C GLU A 163 -17.55 -14.16 -13.65
N ALA A 164 -16.78 -14.99 -12.97
CA ALA A 164 -17.21 -16.32 -12.54
C ALA A 164 -18.42 -16.28 -11.60
N ARG A 165 -18.65 -15.14 -10.92
CA ARG A 165 -19.81 -14.88 -10.07
C ARG A 165 -20.93 -14.11 -10.79
N GLY A 166 -20.89 -14.03 -12.12
CA GLY A 166 -21.92 -13.42 -12.94
C GLY A 166 -21.79 -11.92 -13.18
N ALA A 167 -20.63 -11.31 -12.88
CA ALA A 167 -20.38 -9.94 -13.31
C ALA A 167 -20.07 -9.88 -14.81
N GLN A 168 -20.49 -8.80 -15.46
CA GLN A 168 -20.09 -8.49 -16.82
C GLN A 168 -18.82 -7.63 -16.78
N ILE A 169 -17.73 -8.13 -17.38
CA ILE A 169 -16.45 -7.42 -17.46
C ILE A 169 -16.23 -6.98 -18.90
N LEU A 170 -16.14 -5.67 -19.12
CA LEU A 170 -16.07 -5.02 -20.43
C LEU A 170 -14.74 -4.25 -20.55
N PRO A 171 -13.62 -4.89 -20.90
CA PRO A 171 -12.38 -4.19 -21.23
C PRO A 171 -12.54 -3.47 -22.59
N ARG A 172 -11.77 -2.41 -22.78
CA ARG A 172 -11.79 -1.56 -23.98
C ARG A 172 -13.17 -1.01 -24.28
N CYS A 173 -13.92 -0.70 -23.25
CA CYS A 173 -15.28 -0.17 -23.30
C CYS A 173 -15.33 1.16 -22.53
N ARG A 174 -15.18 2.26 -23.26
CA ARG A 174 -15.21 3.59 -22.65
C ARG A 174 -16.63 3.98 -22.27
N VAL A 175 -16.81 4.49 -21.05
CA VAL A 175 -18.01 5.19 -20.63
C VAL A 175 -17.94 6.61 -21.22
N THR A 176 -18.93 6.99 -22.02
CA THR A 176 -19.01 8.31 -22.68
C THR A 176 -19.90 9.28 -21.92
N SER A 177 -20.92 8.76 -21.22
CA SER A 177 -21.85 9.56 -20.43
C SER A 177 -22.38 8.75 -19.25
N ALA A 178 -22.64 9.44 -18.14
CA ALA A 178 -23.33 8.86 -17.00
C ALA A 178 -24.24 9.94 -16.39
N GLN A 179 -25.55 9.73 -16.44
CA GLN A 179 -26.56 10.69 -15.98
C GLN A 179 -27.56 10.01 -15.06
N ARG A 180 -27.83 10.63 -13.93
CA ARG A 180 -28.89 10.18 -13.03
C ARG A 180 -30.24 10.68 -13.52
N LYS A 181 -31.19 9.79 -13.78
CA LYS A 181 -32.56 10.09 -14.13
C LYS A 181 -33.50 9.36 -13.13
N GLY A 182 -34.06 10.12 -12.22
CA GLY A 182 -34.82 9.56 -11.09
C GLY A 182 -33.92 8.69 -10.20
N ASP A 183 -34.30 7.45 -9.98
CA ASP A 183 -33.59 6.51 -9.12
C ASP A 183 -32.53 5.66 -9.85
N LEU A 184 -32.38 5.89 -11.17
CA LEU A 184 -31.46 5.11 -11.99
C LEU A 184 -30.36 5.99 -12.60
N TRP A 185 -29.18 5.40 -12.75
CA TRP A 185 -28.12 5.91 -13.60
C TRP A 185 -28.32 5.37 -15.01
N HIS A 186 -28.30 6.24 -16.02
CA HIS A 186 -28.20 5.91 -17.44
C HIS A 186 -26.75 6.11 -17.84
N ILE A 187 -26.14 5.03 -18.30
CA ILE A 187 -24.70 4.97 -18.61
C ILE A 187 -24.58 4.60 -20.07
N GLU A 188 -23.99 5.48 -20.86
CA GLU A 188 -23.69 5.27 -22.27
C GLU A 188 -22.23 4.83 -22.41
N THR A 189 -22.00 3.82 -23.23
CA THR A 189 -20.65 3.32 -23.51
C THR A 189 -20.47 3.09 -25.01
N GLU A 190 -19.22 2.92 -25.45
CA GLU A 190 -18.91 2.59 -26.86
C GLU A 190 -19.46 1.22 -27.29
N GLN A 191 -19.88 0.35 -26.36
CA GLN A 191 -20.36 -0.99 -26.63
C GLN A 191 -21.87 -1.19 -26.30
N GLY A 192 -22.56 -0.13 -25.89
CA GLY A 192 -24.00 -0.15 -25.56
C GLY A 192 -24.30 0.57 -24.25
N ASP A 193 -25.58 0.66 -23.93
CA ASP A 193 -26.09 1.44 -22.82
C ASP A 193 -26.50 0.53 -21.68
N PHE A 194 -26.30 1.02 -20.44
CA PHE A 194 -26.65 0.34 -19.21
C PHE A 194 -27.50 1.21 -18.30
N THR A 195 -28.31 0.57 -17.47
CA THR A 195 -28.95 1.23 -16.35
C THR A 195 -28.49 0.59 -15.03
N ALA A 196 -28.22 1.43 -14.02
CA ALA A 196 -27.79 0.99 -12.70
C ALA A 196 -28.50 1.78 -11.59
N ARG A 197 -28.55 1.22 -10.37
CA ARG A 197 -29.06 1.90 -9.17
C ARG A 197 -27.93 2.45 -8.33
#